data_c6512108afe9c0f81157991032366d5d
#
_entry.id   c6512108afe9c0f81157991032366d5d
#
_cell.length_a   1.000
_cell.length_b   1.000
_cell.length_c   1.000
_cell.angle_alpha   90.00
_cell.angle_beta   90.00
_cell.angle_gamma   90.00
#
_symmetry.space_group_name_H-M   'P 1'
#
loop_
_entity.id
_entity.type
_entity.pdbx_description
1 polymer ?
#
loop_
_entity_poly.entity_id
_entity_poly.type
_entity_poly.pdbx_seq_one_letter_code
_entity_poly.pdbx_strand_id
1 'polypeptide(L)'
;MLKKILISVITPSFNQAAYIEDTIKTVLQQETGFNFEYLVMDGGSTDGTLQLLENYSGRLTWFSEPDKGQSDALNKGIAHAQGEIIGWLNSDDLYLPGTLQKVADYFTNHPDCDWLYGRCRIVDDENREIRKMITWYKNLVSRKFHLPLLLIENFISQPAVFFRRSAFEKTGPLALDLPLAMDYDLWLRMAMLGPPGVVHDYLASFRVHRQAKSAIHSRKQFLEQFEIHKKYDKRKLWLFLHRLNIARAISGYWLLEKWNQLFLP
;
A
#
# COMPACT_ATOMS: atom_id res chain seq x y z
N MET A 1 21.02 14.63 -21.23
CA MET A 1 20.39 13.32 -20.96
C MET A 1 19.55 13.47 -19.70
N LEU A 2 18.25 13.22 -19.76
CA LEU A 2 17.41 13.14 -18.57
C LEU A 2 17.92 11.98 -17.70
N LYS A 3 18.11 12.22 -16.40
CA LYS A 3 18.55 11.20 -15.43
C LYS A 3 17.48 10.10 -15.42
N LYS A 4 17.87 8.87 -15.74
CA LYS A 4 16.94 7.74 -15.77
C LYS A 4 16.56 7.40 -14.32
N ILE A 5 15.29 7.62 -13.94
CA ILE A 5 14.79 7.29 -12.60
C ILE A 5 14.74 5.76 -12.48
N LEU A 6 15.36 5.21 -11.45
CA LEU A 6 15.25 3.80 -11.10
C LEU A 6 14.15 3.60 -10.05
N ILE A 7 13.24 2.68 -10.30
CA ILE A 7 12.19 2.28 -9.34
C ILE A 7 12.58 0.94 -8.73
N SER A 8 12.50 0.82 -7.40
CA SER A 8 12.53 -0.46 -6.69
C SER A 8 11.13 -0.79 -6.20
N VAL A 9 10.59 -1.92 -6.62
CA VAL A 9 9.36 -2.48 -6.08
C VAL A 9 9.74 -3.43 -4.95
N ILE A 10 9.08 -3.30 -3.79
CA ILE A 10 9.33 -4.13 -2.60
C ILE A 10 8.03 -4.83 -2.22
N THR A 11 8.08 -6.15 -2.12
CA THR A 11 6.96 -6.99 -1.69
C THR A 11 7.33 -7.71 -0.39
N PRO A 12 6.75 -7.34 0.76
CA PRO A 12 6.84 -8.14 1.98
C PRO A 12 5.96 -9.39 1.84
N SER A 13 6.45 -10.55 2.25
CA SER A 13 5.77 -11.82 2.16
C SER A 13 5.90 -12.64 3.44
N PHE A 14 4.82 -13.30 3.85
CA PHE A 14 4.85 -14.36 4.87
C PHE A 14 3.65 -15.28 4.70
N ASN A 15 3.90 -16.54 4.31
CA ASN A 15 2.90 -17.56 4.03
C ASN A 15 1.86 -17.09 3.01
N GLN A 16 2.30 -16.74 1.80
CA GLN A 16 1.50 -16.16 0.72
C GLN A 16 1.50 -16.99 -0.57
N ALA A 17 1.74 -18.31 -0.48
CA ALA A 17 1.79 -19.19 -1.65
C ALA A 17 0.54 -19.09 -2.55
N ALA A 18 -0.62 -18.78 -1.96
CA ALA A 18 -1.88 -18.65 -2.70
C ALA A 18 -1.97 -17.42 -3.61
N TYR A 19 -1.20 -16.35 -3.33
CA TYR A 19 -1.40 -15.04 -3.98
C TYR A 19 -0.13 -14.46 -4.60
N ILE A 20 1.04 -14.77 -4.04
CA ILE A 20 2.30 -14.09 -4.37
C ILE A 20 2.67 -14.25 -5.85
N GLU A 21 2.31 -15.35 -6.48
CA GLU A 21 2.62 -15.59 -7.88
C GLU A 21 1.91 -14.59 -8.81
N ASP A 22 0.66 -14.27 -8.52
CA ASP A 22 -0.09 -13.24 -9.25
C ASP A 22 0.58 -11.87 -9.09
N THR A 23 0.93 -11.51 -7.85
CA THR A 23 1.65 -10.26 -7.55
C THR A 23 2.94 -10.16 -8.36
N ILE A 24 3.78 -11.21 -8.32
CA ILE A 24 5.05 -11.28 -9.07
C ILE A 24 4.81 -11.08 -10.56
N LYS A 25 3.83 -11.77 -11.14
CA LYS A 25 3.50 -11.65 -12.56
C LYS A 25 3.14 -10.22 -12.94
N THR A 26 2.33 -9.52 -12.13
CA THR A 26 1.93 -8.15 -12.44
C THR A 26 3.08 -7.14 -12.37
N VAL A 27 4.08 -7.38 -11.52
CA VAL A 27 5.29 -6.56 -11.46
C VAL A 27 6.21 -6.88 -12.65
N LEU A 28 6.50 -8.14 -12.91
CA LEU A 28 7.42 -8.55 -13.98
C LEU A 28 6.87 -8.31 -15.40
N GLN A 29 5.56 -8.14 -15.55
CA GLN A 29 4.90 -7.81 -16.81
C GLN A 29 4.78 -6.31 -17.06
N GLN A 30 5.33 -5.44 -16.18
CA GLN A 30 5.34 -4.02 -16.43
C GLN A 30 6.21 -3.68 -17.63
N GLU A 31 5.58 -3.14 -18.65
CA GLU A 31 6.29 -2.60 -19.82
C GLU A 31 6.80 -1.20 -19.50
N THR A 32 8.11 -1.04 -19.47
CA THR A 32 8.78 0.22 -19.15
C THR A 32 9.90 0.52 -20.14
N GLY A 33 10.13 1.80 -20.42
CA GLY A 33 11.29 2.25 -21.17
C GLY A 33 12.61 2.22 -20.38
N PHE A 34 12.62 1.62 -19.17
CA PHE A 34 13.76 1.58 -18.25
C PHE A 34 13.76 0.25 -17.47
N ASN A 35 14.89 -0.08 -16.85
CA ASN A 35 14.98 -1.20 -15.93
C ASN A 35 14.51 -0.79 -14.55
N PHE A 36 13.76 -1.65 -13.87
CA PHE A 36 13.37 -1.50 -12.48
C PHE A 36 13.92 -2.67 -11.65
N GLU A 37 14.01 -2.50 -10.36
CA GLU A 37 14.40 -3.52 -9.40
C GLU A 37 13.16 -4.10 -8.73
N TYR A 38 13.13 -5.42 -8.52
CA TYR A 38 12.07 -6.08 -7.79
C TYR A 38 12.63 -6.93 -6.64
N LEU A 39 12.26 -6.57 -5.41
CA LEU A 39 12.71 -7.21 -4.18
C LEU A 39 11.53 -7.88 -3.48
N VAL A 40 11.66 -9.15 -3.11
CA VAL A 40 10.70 -9.86 -2.25
C VAL A 40 11.38 -10.15 -0.91
N MET A 41 10.77 -9.66 0.17
CA MET A 41 11.25 -9.82 1.55
C MET A 41 10.35 -10.83 2.25
N ASP A 42 10.78 -12.07 2.33
CA ASP A 42 10.02 -13.17 2.93
C ASP A 42 10.40 -13.35 4.40
N GLY A 43 9.41 -13.40 5.28
CA GLY A 43 9.54 -13.51 6.74
C GLY A 43 9.79 -14.94 7.26
N GLY A 44 10.30 -15.86 6.42
CA GLY A 44 10.50 -17.27 6.77
C GLY A 44 9.26 -18.11 6.55
N SER A 45 8.67 -18.04 5.36
CA SER A 45 7.48 -18.80 4.98
C SER A 45 7.69 -20.32 4.97
N THR A 46 6.62 -21.06 5.27
CA THR A 46 6.60 -22.53 5.34
C THR A 46 5.50 -23.20 4.50
N ASP A 47 4.74 -22.42 3.74
CA ASP A 47 3.53 -22.85 3.01
C ASP A 47 3.75 -23.14 1.51
N GLY A 48 4.99 -23.14 1.04
CA GLY A 48 5.31 -23.28 -0.40
C GLY A 48 5.68 -21.95 -1.09
N THR A 49 5.62 -20.82 -0.38
CA THR A 49 6.02 -19.50 -0.93
C THR A 49 7.45 -19.54 -1.47
N LEU A 50 8.40 -20.15 -0.73
CA LEU A 50 9.82 -20.20 -1.12
C LEU A 50 10.03 -20.94 -2.44
N GLN A 51 9.32 -22.08 -2.65
CA GLN A 51 9.38 -22.85 -3.90
C GLN A 51 8.89 -22.01 -5.09
N LEU A 52 7.86 -21.18 -4.88
CA LEU A 52 7.40 -20.24 -5.92
C LEU A 52 8.45 -19.18 -6.21
N LEU A 53 9.06 -18.58 -5.19
CA LEU A 53 10.10 -17.57 -5.38
C LEU A 53 11.30 -18.11 -6.15
N GLU A 54 11.69 -19.37 -5.90
CA GLU A 54 12.80 -20.02 -6.60
C GLU A 54 12.58 -20.10 -8.12
N ASN A 55 11.32 -20.31 -8.57
CA ASN A 55 10.97 -20.32 -9.99
C ASN A 55 11.18 -18.97 -10.69
N TYR A 56 11.30 -17.90 -9.93
CA TYR A 56 11.53 -16.54 -10.43
C TYR A 56 12.95 -16.03 -10.19
N SER A 57 13.87 -16.87 -9.69
CA SER A 57 15.28 -16.54 -9.49
C SER A 57 15.91 -16.02 -10.80
N GLY A 58 16.67 -14.93 -10.70
CA GLY A 58 17.24 -14.23 -11.85
C GLY A 58 16.29 -13.21 -12.53
N ARG A 59 15.01 -13.18 -12.19
CA ARG A 59 14.04 -12.16 -12.64
C ARG A 59 13.66 -11.16 -11.55
N LEU A 60 13.81 -11.58 -10.30
CA LEU A 60 13.67 -10.77 -9.09
C LEU A 60 14.75 -11.17 -8.10
N THR A 61 14.98 -10.36 -7.08
CA THR A 61 15.82 -10.69 -5.93
C THR A 61 14.93 -10.98 -4.74
N TRP A 62 15.19 -12.06 -4.01
CA TRP A 62 14.43 -12.37 -2.82
C TRP A 62 15.34 -12.75 -1.65
N PHE A 63 14.87 -12.44 -0.45
CA PHE A 63 15.51 -12.78 0.81
C PHE A 63 14.48 -13.46 1.68
N SER A 64 14.85 -14.53 2.37
CA SER A 64 13.99 -15.21 3.33
C SER A 64 14.71 -15.34 4.66
N GLU A 65 14.19 -14.67 5.67
CA GLU A 65 14.67 -14.71 7.04
C GLU A 65 13.54 -14.31 8.01
N PRO A 66 13.52 -14.83 9.24
CA PRO A 66 12.54 -14.40 10.23
C PRO A 66 12.57 -12.89 10.42
N ASP A 67 11.38 -12.28 10.46
CA ASP A 67 11.19 -10.85 10.68
C ASP A 67 10.27 -10.54 11.87
N LYS A 68 10.18 -9.27 12.22
CA LYS A 68 9.28 -8.75 13.26
C LYS A 68 7.94 -8.27 12.68
N GLY A 69 7.54 -8.80 11.52
CA GLY A 69 6.33 -8.44 10.80
C GLY A 69 6.61 -7.52 9.60
N GLN A 70 5.55 -7.19 8.91
CA GLN A 70 5.55 -6.51 7.61
C GLN A 70 6.38 -5.21 7.59
N SER A 71 6.35 -4.41 8.66
CA SER A 71 7.16 -3.18 8.77
C SER A 71 8.66 -3.49 8.75
N ASP A 72 9.10 -4.57 9.42
CA ASP A 72 10.50 -4.97 9.47
C ASP A 72 10.96 -5.46 8.08
N ALA A 73 10.17 -6.32 7.43
CA ALA A 73 10.43 -6.77 6.07
C ALA A 73 10.59 -5.60 5.09
N LEU A 74 9.69 -4.62 5.16
CA LEU A 74 9.75 -3.43 4.33
C LEU A 74 10.95 -2.54 4.64
N ASN A 75 11.25 -2.30 5.90
CA ASN A 75 12.43 -1.52 6.29
C ASN A 75 13.73 -2.14 5.77
N LYS A 76 13.84 -3.48 5.86
CA LYS A 76 14.97 -4.23 5.29
C LYS A 76 14.99 -4.12 3.76
N GLY A 77 13.84 -4.29 3.10
CA GLY A 77 13.72 -4.18 1.64
C GLY A 77 14.11 -2.79 1.14
N ILE A 78 13.68 -1.71 1.81
CA ILE A 78 14.05 -0.34 1.46
C ILE A 78 15.56 -0.11 1.67
N ALA A 79 16.15 -0.71 2.68
CA ALA A 79 17.60 -0.63 2.93
C ALA A 79 18.43 -1.34 1.84
N HIS A 80 17.90 -2.41 1.23
CA HIS A 80 18.52 -3.11 0.09
C HIS A 80 18.27 -2.41 -1.25
N ALA A 81 17.19 -1.63 -1.37
CA ALA A 81 16.76 -1.01 -2.61
C ALA A 81 17.80 -0.01 -3.16
N GLN A 82 18.04 -0.09 -4.46
CA GLN A 82 18.93 0.82 -5.19
C GLN A 82 18.18 1.95 -5.89
N GLY A 83 16.86 1.80 -6.04
CA GLY A 83 16.01 2.76 -6.73
C GLY A 83 15.88 4.09 -6.00
N GLU A 84 15.76 5.15 -6.78
CA GLU A 84 15.42 6.48 -6.29
C GLU A 84 13.96 6.54 -5.83
N ILE A 85 13.09 5.78 -6.50
CA ILE A 85 11.66 5.68 -6.20
C ILE A 85 11.37 4.30 -5.64
N ILE A 86 10.59 4.27 -4.57
CA ILE A 86 10.14 3.05 -3.91
C ILE A 86 8.64 2.84 -4.22
N GLY A 87 8.30 1.65 -4.67
CA GLY A 87 6.95 1.11 -4.72
C GLY A 87 6.81 0.00 -3.68
N TRP A 88 5.81 0.09 -2.84
CA TRP A 88 5.46 -0.94 -1.86
C TRP A 88 4.20 -1.67 -2.33
N LEU A 89 4.34 -2.94 -2.71
CA LEU A 89 3.24 -3.80 -3.14
C LEU A 89 3.18 -5.04 -2.24
N ASN A 90 2.08 -5.24 -1.53
CA ASN A 90 1.92 -6.45 -0.72
C ASN A 90 1.81 -7.70 -1.60
N SER A 91 2.12 -8.85 -1.04
CA SER A 91 2.16 -10.14 -1.74
C SER A 91 0.80 -10.70 -2.18
N ASP A 92 -0.28 -10.01 -1.85
CA ASP A 92 -1.66 -10.29 -2.25
C ASP A 92 -2.29 -9.21 -3.15
N ASP A 93 -1.58 -8.09 -3.40
CA ASP A 93 -2.02 -6.98 -4.23
C ASP A 93 -1.43 -7.04 -5.66
N LEU A 94 -1.96 -6.23 -6.56
CA LEU A 94 -1.59 -6.27 -7.98
C LEU A 94 -1.31 -4.87 -8.53
N TYR A 95 -0.26 -4.72 -9.34
CA TYR A 95 -0.13 -3.53 -10.20
C TYR A 95 -0.96 -3.69 -11.48
N LEU A 96 -1.47 -2.58 -11.97
CA LEU A 96 -2.13 -2.53 -13.28
C LEU A 96 -1.09 -2.28 -14.39
N PRO A 97 -1.39 -2.65 -15.64
CA PRO A 97 -0.49 -2.41 -16.78
C PRO A 97 -0.07 -0.94 -16.90
N GLY A 98 1.22 -0.71 -17.11
CA GLY A 98 1.80 0.62 -17.29
C GLY A 98 1.95 1.45 -16.01
N THR A 99 1.72 0.88 -14.83
CA THR A 99 1.86 1.58 -13.54
C THR A 99 3.24 2.17 -13.36
N LEU A 100 4.31 1.37 -13.52
CA LEU A 100 5.67 1.85 -13.29
C LEU A 100 6.08 2.94 -14.29
N GLN A 101 5.63 2.87 -15.56
CA GLN A 101 5.89 3.92 -16.54
C GLN A 101 5.21 5.24 -16.14
N LYS A 102 3.92 5.20 -15.75
CA LYS A 102 3.19 6.40 -15.29
C LYS A 102 3.83 7.04 -14.07
N VAL A 103 4.30 6.24 -13.14
CA VAL A 103 5.01 6.70 -11.94
C VAL A 103 6.33 7.37 -12.30
N ALA A 104 7.13 6.75 -13.17
CA ALA A 104 8.40 7.33 -13.64
C ALA A 104 8.19 8.65 -14.36
N ASP A 105 7.19 8.72 -15.25
CA ASP A 105 6.84 9.93 -15.99
C ASP A 105 6.40 11.04 -15.04
N TYR A 106 5.60 10.70 -14.00
CA TYR A 106 5.18 11.68 -13.01
C TYR A 106 6.37 12.29 -12.27
N PHE A 107 7.25 11.46 -11.68
CA PHE A 107 8.41 11.96 -10.92
C PHE A 107 9.44 12.66 -11.80
N THR A 108 9.54 12.30 -13.08
CA THR A 108 10.39 13.00 -14.06
C THR A 108 9.87 14.41 -14.31
N ASN A 109 8.55 14.58 -14.45
CA ASN A 109 7.92 15.88 -14.70
C ASN A 109 7.73 16.71 -13.42
N HIS A 110 7.87 16.11 -12.24
CA HIS A 110 7.72 16.77 -10.94
C HIS A 110 8.92 16.43 -10.04
N PRO A 111 10.11 17.00 -10.31
CA PRO A 111 11.34 16.63 -9.59
C PRO A 111 11.31 16.93 -8.09
N ASP A 112 10.51 17.93 -7.68
CA ASP A 112 10.35 18.34 -6.29
C ASP A 112 9.27 17.54 -5.53
N CYS A 113 8.57 16.62 -6.20
CA CYS A 113 7.55 15.79 -5.58
C CYS A 113 8.22 14.66 -4.79
N ASP A 114 7.99 14.60 -3.49
CA ASP A 114 8.56 13.57 -2.60
C ASP A 114 7.78 12.25 -2.65
N TRP A 115 6.47 12.28 -2.87
CA TRP A 115 5.61 11.10 -2.93
C TRP A 115 4.34 11.36 -3.73
N LEU A 116 3.73 10.28 -4.21
CA LEU A 116 2.47 10.34 -4.95
C LEU A 116 1.56 9.18 -4.57
N TYR A 117 0.27 9.34 -4.86
CA TYR A 117 -0.67 8.23 -4.88
C TYR A 117 -1.54 8.27 -6.15
N GLY A 118 -2.00 7.09 -6.55
CA GLY A 118 -2.97 6.93 -7.63
C GLY A 118 -4.28 6.29 -7.17
N ARG A 119 -5.15 5.99 -8.14
CA ARG A 119 -6.37 5.24 -7.88
C ARG A 119 -6.07 3.76 -7.69
N CYS A 120 -6.92 3.11 -6.88
CA CYS A 120 -6.83 1.68 -6.62
C CYS A 120 -8.21 1.05 -6.75
N ARG A 121 -8.29 -0.13 -7.39
CA ARG A 121 -9.51 -0.95 -7.41
C ARG A 121 -9.52 -1.88 -6.21
N ILE A 122 -10.70 -2.41 -5.89
CA ILE A 122 -10.84 -3.48 -4.90
C ILE A 122 -11.27 -4.73 -5.64
N VAL A 123 -10.53 -5.82 -5.47
CA VAL A 123 -10.77 -7.09 -6.17
C VAL A 123 -10.94 -8.25 -5.18
N ASP A 124 -11.60 -9.32 -5.63
CA ASP A 124 -11.73 -10.59 -4.91
C ASP A 124 -10.55 -11.55 -5.21
N ASP A 125 -10.65 -12.79 -4.73
CA ASP A 125 -9.66 -13.85 -4.93
C ASP A 125 -9.45 -14.21 -6.42
N GLU A 126 -10.47 -14.01 -7.27
CA GLU A 126 -10.38 -14.26 -8.71
C GLU A 126 -10.06 -12.99 -9.52
N ASN A 127 -9.57 -11.92 -8.87
CA ASN A 127 -9.22 -10.63 -9.49
C ASN A 127 -10.40 -9.87 -10.11
N ARG A 128 -11.65 -10.22 -9.77
CA ARG A 128 -12.85 -9.50 -10.21
C ARG A 128 -13.08 -8.26 -9.34
N GLU A 129 -13.41 -7.14 -9.95
CA GLU A 129 -13.67 -5.90 -9.20
C GLU A 129 -14.95 -6.03 -8.36
N ILE A 130 -14.77 -5.83 -7.05
CA ILE A 130 -15.82 -5.81 -6.03
C ILE A 130 -15.88 -4.45 -5.35
N ARG A 131 -16.90 -4.21 -4.52
CA ARG A 131 -17.05 -2.99 -3.69
C ARG A 131 -16.92 -1.69 -4.50
N LYS A 132 -17.44 -1.65 -5.72
CA LYS A 132 -17.30 -0.52 -6.66
C LYS A 132 -17.71 0.83 -6.06
N MET A 133 -18.72 0.86 -5.17
CA MET A 133 -19.15 2.08 -4.49
C MET A 133 -18.07 2.61 -3.53
N ILE A 134 -17.34 1.72 -2.85
CA ILE A 134 -16.21 2.12 -1.98
C ILE A 134 -15.07 2.65 -2.85
N THR A 135 -14.75 1.96 -3.94
CA THR A 135 -13.76 2.43 -4.93
C THR A 135 -14.12 3.82 -5.46
N TRP A 136 -15.38 4.01 -5.87
CA TRP A 136 -15.85 5.30 -6.35
C TRP A 136 -15.73 6.40 -5.29
N TYR A 137 -16.17 6.13 -4.05
CA TYR A 137 -16.05 7.07 -2.94
C TYR A 137 -14.60 7.45 -2.66
N LYS A 138 -13.71 6.46 -2.51
CA LYS A 138 -12.28 6.71 -2.29
C LYS A 138 -11.67 7.55 -3.43
N ASN A 139 -11.98 7.22 -4.68
CA ASN A 139 -11.50 7.96 -5.84
C ASN A 139 -12.05 9.40 -5.89
N LEU A 140 -13.27 9.64 -5.40
CA LEU A 140 -13.83 11.00 -5.30
C LEU A 140 -13.08 11.82 -4.24
N VAL A 141 -12.89 11.25 -3.06
CA VAL A 141 -12.24 11.89 -1.92
C VAL A 141 -10.75 12.15 -2.19
N SER A 142 -10.08 11.22 -2.88
CA SER A 142 -8.65 11.31 -3.20
C SER A 142 -8.31 12.18 -4.42
N ARG A 143 -9.31 12.81 -5.10
CA ARG A 143 -9.06 13.64 -6.30
C ARG A 143 -8.15 14.82 -6.04
N LYS A 144 -8.19 15.37 -4.83
CA LYS A 144 -7.27 16.41 -4.34
C LYS A 144 -6.84 16.03 -2.94
N PHE A 145 -5.57 16.19 -2.68
CA PHE A 145 -5.05 15.95 -1.35
C PHE A 145 -5.48 17.04 -0.37
N HIS A 146 -5.96 16.62 0.79
CA HIS A 146 -6.30 17.51 1.92
C HIS A 146 -5.82 16.86 3.21
N LEU A 147 -4.76 17.38 3.82
CA LEU A 147 -4.21 16.87 5.07
C LEU A 147 -5.26 16.76 6.20
N PRO A 148 -6.14 17.76 6.44
CA PRO A 148 -7.21 17.61 7.43
C PRO A 148 -8.13 16.43 7.20
N LEU A 149 -8.39 16.08 5.93
CA LEU A 149 -9.22 14.92 5.61
C LEU A 149 -8.45 13.61 5.82
N LEU A 150 -7.16 13.57 5.48
CA LEU A 150 -6.30 12.42 5.77
C LEU A 150 -6.24 12.13 7.27
N LEU A 151 -6.21 13.17 8.13
CA LEU A 151 -6.26 12.99 9.59
C LEU A 151 -7.55 12.32 10.07
N ILE A 152 -8.68 12.50 9.37
CA ILE A 152 -9.98 11.92 9.74
C ILE A 152 -10.16 10.53 9.14
N GLU A 153 -9.68 10.33 7.93
CA GLU A 153 -9.91 9.11 7.15
C GLU A 153 -8.70 8.77 6.29
N ASN A 154 -8.16 7.56 6.45
CA ASN A 154 -7.14 7.05 5.52
C ASN A 154 -7.81 6.68 4.19
N PHE A 155 -7.98 7.67 3.31
CA PHE A 155 -8.53 7.48 1.97
C PHE A 155 -7.51 6.98 0.96
N ILE A 156 -6.22 7.03 1.26
CA ILE A 156 -5.14 6.60 0.38
C ILE A 156 -5.07 5.06 0.41
N SER A 157 -5.05 4.47 -0.77
CA SER A 157 -4.89 3.01 -0.91
C SER A 157 -3.41 2.67 -1.06
N GLN A 158 -2.88 1.93 -0.10
CA GLN A 158 -1.46 1.65 0.06
C GLN A 158 -0.76 1.14 -1.22
N PRO A 159 -1.30 0.14 -1.98
CA PRO A 159 -0.58 -0.40 -3.13
C PRO A 159 -0.45 0.58 -4.31
N ALA A 160 -1.17 1.71 -4.29
CA ALA A 160 -1.08 2.74 -5.31
C ALA A 160 -0.19 3.93 -4.90
N VAL A 161 0.65 3.77 -3.88
CA VAL A 161 1.56 4.82 -3.37
C VAL A 161 2.99 4.54 -3.80
N PHE A 162 3.67 5.60 -4.22
CA PHE A 162 5.10 5.59 -4.55
C PHE A 162 5.77 6.81 -3.91
N PHE A 163 7.02 6.66 -3.50
CA PHE A 163 7.73 7.74 -2.82
C PHE A 163 9.23 7.72 -3.14
N ARG A 164 9.88 8.89 -3.04
CA ARG A 164 11.33 8.96 -3.11
C ARG A 164 11.95 8.30 -1.89
N ARG A 165 13.00 7.53 -2.10
CA ARG A 165 13.78 6.95 -1.00
C ARG A 165 14.30 8.03 -0.06
N SER A 166 14.72 9.17 -0.58
CA SER A 166 15.14 10.33 0.22
C SER A 166 14.04 10.90 1.12
N ALA A 167 12.76 10.82 0.72
CA ALA A 167 11.63 11.20 1.58
C ALA A 167 11.45 10.22 2.73
N PHE A 168 11.59 8.92 2.45
CA PHE A 168 11.56 7.90 3.50
C PHE A 168 12.71 8.06 4.50
N GLU A 169 13.91 8.35 4.02
CA GLU A 169 15.07 8.63 4.88
C GLU A 169 14.82 9.83 5.81
N LYS A 170 14.18 10.90 5.32
CA LYS A 170 13.81 12.07 6.13
C LYS A 170 12.71 11.77 7.15
N THR A 171 11.72 10.95 6.79
CA THR A 171 10.61 10.60 7.68
C THR A 171 10.98 9.51 8.70
N GLY A 172 12.02 8.75 8.44
CA GLY A 172 12.42 7.60 9.23
C GLY A 172 11.65 6.32 8.87
N PRO A 173 12.05 5.18 9.43
CA PRO A 173 11.53 3.87 9.07
C PRO A 173 10.07 3.67 9.48
N LEU A 174 9.45 2.62 8.93
CA LEU A 174 8.13 2.15 9.37
C LEU A 174 8.20 1.69 10.83
N ALA A 175 7.22 2.10 11.62
CA ALA A 175 7.11 1.74 13.03
C ALA A 175 6.76 0.24 13.18
N LEU A 176 7.52 -0.47 14.02
CA LEU A 176 7.31 -1.91 14.26
C LEU A 176 6.13 -2.18 15.21
N ASP A 177 5.74 -1.21 15.99
CA ASP A 177 4.64 -1.25 16.95
C ASP A 177 3.26 -0.87 16.36
N LEU A 178 3.21 -0.60 15.05
CA LEU A 178 1.99 -0.26 14.32
C LEU A 178 1.68 -1.33 13.23
N PRO A 179 1.24 -2.55 13.60
CA PRO A 179 1.13 -3.65 12.66
C PRO A 179 -0.02 -3.53 11.65
N LEU A 180 -0.97 -2.62 11.85
CA LEU A 180 -2.19 -2.51 11.04
C LEU A 180 -2.36 -1.18 10.33
N ALA A 181 -1.67 -0.12 10.77
CA ALA A 181 -1.80 1.23 10.22
C ALA A 181 -0.44 1.93 10.01
N MET A 182 0.64 1.15 9.83
CA MET A 182 1.98 1.68 9.55
C MET A 182 2.03 2.51 8.26
N ASP A 183 1.19 2.19 7.28
CA ASP A 183 1.01 2.96 6.05
C ASP A 183 0.46 4.36 6.36
N TYR A 184 -0.59 4.44 7.15
CA TYR A 184 -1.21 5.70 7.54
C TYR A 184 -0.25 6.60 8.32
N ASP A 185 0.52 6.04 9.26
CA ASP A 185 1.57 6.78 9.97
C ASP A 185 2.62 7.35 9.00
N LEU A 186 3.07 6.53 8.04
CA LEU A 186 4.03 6.96 7.02
C LEU A 186 3.45 8.09 6.14
N TRP A 187 2.18 7.98 5.70
CA TRP A 187 1.54 9.03 4.89
C TRP A 187 1.42 10.35 5.64
N LEU A 188 1.14 10.33 6.93
CA LEU A 188 1.11 11.54 7.75
C LEU A 188 2.49 12.16 7.89
N ARG A 189 3.55 11.36 8.11
CA ARG A 189 4.94 11.84 8.15
C ARG A 189 5.38 12.44 6.83
N MET A 190 5.07 11.79 5.72
CA MET A 190 5.36 12.31 4.37
C MET A 190 4.58 13.59 4.08
N ALA A 191 3.32 13.66 4.48
CA ALA A 191 2.51 14.87 4.31
C ALA A 191 3.03 16.09 5.09
N MET A 192 3.82 15.87 6.14
CA MET A 192 4.53 16.94 6.85
C MET A 192 5.75 17.46 6.08
N LEU A 193 6.34 16.68 5.18
CA LEU A 193 7.39 17.15 4.28
C LEU A 193 6.81 17.98 3.14
N GLY A 194 5.65 17.57 2.61
CA GLY A 194 4.97 18.24 1.51
C GLY A 194 3.76 17.45 1.01
N PRO A 195 2.87 18.09 0.24
CA PRO A 195 1.72 17.43 -0.33
C PRO A 195 2.15 16.39 -1.37
N PRO A 196 1.41 15.25 -1.50
CA PRO A 196 1.67 14.27 -2.54
C PRO A 196 1.27 14.77 -3.93
N GLY A 197 1.87 14.17 -4.92
CA GLY A 197 1.32 14.14 -6.26
C GLY A 197 0.06 13.25 -6.33
N VAL A 198 -0.87 13.61 -7.20
CA VAL A 198 -2.10 12.84 -7.42
C VAL A 198 -2.15 12.37 -8.86
N VAL A 199 -2.09 11.05 -9.06
CA VAL A 199 -2.25 10.40 -10.35
C VAL A 199 -3.69 9.93 -10.49
N HIS A 200 -4.41 10.45 -11.49
CA HIS A 200 -5.83 10.13 -11.69
C HIS A 200 -6.08 8.80 -12.42
N ASP A 201 -5.03 8.04 -12.69
CA ASP A 201 -5.10 6.70 -13.24
C ASP A 201 -5.20 5.63 -12.13
N TYR A 202 -5.77 4.49 -12.50
CA TYR A 202 -5.67 3.31 -11.67
C TYR A 202 -4.26 2.71 -11.78
N LEU A 203 -3.55 2.65 -10.64
CA LEU A 203 -2.19 2.10 -10.56
C LEU A 203 -2.17 0.69 -10.00
N ALA A 204 -3.11 0.34 -9.11
CA ALA A 204 -3.10 -0.93 -8.41
C ALA A 204 -4.50 -1.49 -8.20
N SER A 205 -4.56 -2.77 -7.83
CA SER A 205 -5.73 -3.44 -7.27
C SER A 205 -5.40 -3.96 -5.88
N PHE A 206 -6.24 -3.63 -4.91
CA PHE A 206 -6.19 -4.13 -3.55
C PHE A 206 -7.06 -5.38 -3.45
N ARG A 207 -6.46 -6.52 -3.10
CA ARG A 207 -7.18 -7.78 -2.98
C ARG A 207 -7.79 -7.93 -1.59
N VAL A 208 -9.05 -8.34 -1.55
CA VAL A 208 -9.77 -8.65 -0.31
C VAL A 208 -10.07 -10.13 -0.27
N HIS A 209 -9.49 -10.83 0.68
CA HIS A 209 -9.70 -12.25 0.92
C HIS A 209 -9.84 -12.53 2.42
N ARG A 210 -10.30 -13.75 2.77
CA ARG A 210 -10.62 -14.10 4.18
C ARG A 210 -9.42 -14.04 5.13
N GLN A 211 -8.21 -14.22 4.62
CA GLN A 211 -6.96 -14.21 5.41
C GLN A 211 -6.30 -12.83 5.44
N ALA A 212 -6.82 -11.84 4.70
CA ALA A 212 -6.26 -10.50 4.68
C ALA A 212 -6.31 -9.85 6.07
N LYS A 213 -5.20 -9.22 6.51
CA LYS A 213 -5.12 -8.53 7.81
C LYS A 213 -6.23 -7.50 8.00
N SER A 214 -6.55 -6.76 6.94
CA SER A 214 -7.61 -5.75 6.93
C SER A 214 -9.01 -6.33 7.10
N ALA A 215 -9.25 -7.56 6.65
CA ALA A 215 -10.52 -8.26 6.86
C ALA A 215 -10.65 -8.77 8.30
N ILE A 216 -9.57 -9.33 8.86
CA ILE A 216 -9.59 -9.96 10.20
C ILE A 216 -9.56 -8.89 11.30
N HIS A 217 -8.82 -7.79 11.12
CA HIS A 217 -8.49 -6.84 12.18
C HIS A 217 -9.02 -5.42 11.94
N SER A 218 -10.05 -5.25 11.10
CA SER A 218 -10.59 -3.95 10.70
C SER A 218 -10.83 -2.99 11.88
N ARG A 219 -11.49 -3.46 12.96
CA ARG A 219 -11.75 -2.64 14.16
C ARG A 219 -10.46 -2.18 14.85
N LYS A 220 -9.48 -3.07 15.00
CA LYS A 220 -8.18 -2.74 15.61
C LYS A 220 -7.43 -1.73 14.74
N GLN A 221 -7.46 -1.89 13.43
CA GLN A 221 -6.85 -0.96 12.47
C GLN A 221 -7.41 0.46 12.64
N PHE A 222 -8.73 0.63 12.73
CA PHE A 222 -9.33 1.95 12.95
C PHE A 222 -8.94 2.57 14.30
N LEU A 223 -8.85 1.77 15.35
CA LEU A 223 -8.38 2.25 16.66
C LEU A 223 -6.90 2.66 16.62
N GLU A 224 -6.04 1.90 15.93
CA GLU A 224 -4.65 2.24 15.73
C GLU A 224 -4.50 3.54 14.94
N GLN A 225 -5.27 3.73 13.86
CA GLN A 225 -5.32 5.00 13.13
C GLN A 225 -5.72 6.18 14.01
N PHE A 226 -6.66 5.98 14.94
CA PHE A 226 -7.05 7.03 15.88
C PHE A 226 -5.92 7.40 16.87
N GLU A 227 -5.19 6.40 17.38
CA GLU A 227 -4.03 6.65 18.25
C GLU A 227 -2.92 7.39 17.49
N ILE A 228 -2.70 7.03 16.22
CA ILE A 228 -1.77 7.76 15.33
C ILE A 228 -2.24 9.20 15.16
N HIS A 229 -3.52 9.45 14.83
CA HIS A 229 -4.04 10.81 14.68
C HIS A 229 -3.71 11.69 15.89
N LYS A 230 -3.89 11.18 17.12
CA LYS A 230 -3.61 11.93 18.37
C LYS A 230 -2.14 12.37 18.50
N LYS A 231 -1.21 11.71 17.84
CA LYS A 231 0.20 12.12 17.82
C LYS A 231 0.40 13.36 16.96
N TYR A 232 -0.36 13.51 15.87
CA TYR A 232 -0.20 14.60 14.87
C TYR A 232 -1.12 15.80 15.10
N ASP A 233 -2.33 15.56 15.61
CA ASP A 233 -3.30 16.64 15.85
C ASP A 233 -4.10 16.40 17.14
N LYS A 234 -4.04 17.36 18.06
CA LYS A 234 -4.73 17.30 19.36
C LYS A 234 -6.02 18.13 19.41
N ARG A 235 -6.41 18.76 18.32
CA ARG A 235 -7.62 19.59 18.25
C ARG A 235 -8.87 18.72 18.45
N LYS A 236 -9.66 19.05 19.46
CA LYS A 236 -10.84 18.26 19.89
C LYS A 236 -11.83 18.03 18.74
N LEU A 237 -12.05 19.03 17.89
CA LEU A 237 -12.95 18.91 16.74
C LEU A 237 -12.52 17.82 15.77
N TRP A 238 -11.23 17.78 15.37
CA TRP A 238 -10.71 16.79 14.42
C TRP A 238 -10.71 15.37 15.01
N LEU A 239 -10.38 15.24 16.29
CA LEU A 239 -10.49 13.97 17.01
C LEU A 239 -11.94 13.49 17.10
N PHE A 240 -12.89 14.39 17.33
CA PHE A 240 -14.32 14.05 17.33
C PHE A 240 -14.79 13.59 15.93
N LEU A 241 -14.42 14.32 14.88
CA LEU A 241 -14.75 13.93 13.49
C LEU A 241 -14.15 12.58 13.12
N HIS A 242 -12.91 12.30 13.53
CA HIS A 242 -12.29 10.99 13.31
C HIS A 242 -13.06 9.86 14.04
N ARG A 243 -13.48 10.08 15.29
CA ARG A 243 -14.33 9.10 16.02
C ARG A 243 -15.65 8.83 15.28
N LEU A 244 -16.29 9.87 14.77
CA LEU A 244 -17.52 9.72 13.96
C LEU A 244 -17.25 8.90 12.69
N ASN A 245 -16.14 9.17 12.01
CA ASN A 245 -15.74 8.41 10.84
C ASN A 245 -15.49 6.92 11.17
N ILE A 246 -14.81 6.63 12.28
CA ILE A 246 -14.60 5.25 12.75
C ILE A 246 -15.95 4.55 13.00
N ALA A 247 -16.87 5.22 13.71
CA ALA A 247 -18.19 4.66 13.97
C ALA A 247 -18.94 4.35 12.67
N ARG A 248 -18.91 5.28 11.70
CA ARG A 248 -19.47 5.09 10.36
C ARG A 248 -18.85 3.89 9.65
N ALA A 249 -17.51 3.79 9.64
CA ALA A 249 -16.79 2.71 8.98
C ALA A 249 -17.13 1.36 9.59
N ILE A 250 -17.06 1.22 10.91
CA ILE A 250 -17.40 -0.03 11.63
C ILE A 250 -18.85 -0.44 11.35
N SER A 251 -19.81 0.51 11.41
CA SER A 251 -21.22 0.22 11.11
C SER A 251 -21.41 -0.21 9.65
N GLY A 252 -20.70 0.41 8.71
CA GLY A 252 -20.72 0.02 7.30
C GLY A 252 -20.19 -1.40 7.07
N TYR A 253 -19.09 -1.77 7.68
CA TYR A 253 -18.55 -3.14 7.61
C TYR A 253 -19.53 -4.17 8.20
N TRP A 254 -20.13 -3.87 9.35
CA TRP A 254 -21.12 -4.74 9.98
C TRP A 254 -22.38 -4.95 9.11
N LEU A 255 -22.85 -3.88 8.45
CA LEU A 255 -23.98 -3.98 7.52
C LEU A 255 -23.63 -4.82 6.29
N LEU A 256 -22.43 -4.66 5.73
CA LEU A 256 -21.94 -5.47 4.61
C LEU A 256 -21.80 -6.96 4.98
N GLU A 257 -21.28 -7.27 6.16
CA GLU A 257 -21.19 -8.65 6.65
C GLU A 257 -22.59 -9.28 6.81
N LYS A 258 -23.53 -8.56 7.42
CA LYS A 258 -24.91 -9.05 7.54
C LYS A 258 -25.59 -9.23 6.19
N TRP A 259 -25.37 -8.31 5.25
CA TRP A 259 -25.90 -8.42 3.88
C TRP A 259 -25.34 -9.67 3.17
N ASN A 260 -24.02 -9.88 3.26
CA ASN A 260 -23.40 -11.06 2.67
C ASN A 260 -23.91 -12.38 3.29
N GLN A 261 -24.16 -12.42 4.60
CA GLN A 261 -24.73 -13.59 5.28
C GLN A 261 -26.20 -13.88 4.88
N LEU A 262 -26.96 -12.85 4.51
CA LEU A 262 -28.37 -12.97 4.16
C LEU A 262 -28.62 -13.29 2.67
N PHE A 263 -27.70 -12.87 1.79
CA PHE A 263 -27.92 -12.89 0.34
C PHE A 263 -26.87 -13.62 -0.48
N LEU A 264 -25.77 -14.10 0.15
CA LEU A 264 -24.76 -14.94 -0.50
C LEU A 264 -24.72 -16.27 0.25
N PRO A 265 -25.09 -17.41 -0.39
CA PRO A 265 -25.04 -18.74 0.20
C PRO A 265 -23.62 -19.22 0.52
#